data_c25c79e6fd27ecbdd817424de8ad1b61
#
_entry.id   c25c79e6fd27ecbdd817424de8ad1b61
#
_cell.length_a   1.000
_cell.length_b   1.000
_cell.length_c   1.000
_cell.angle_alpha   90.00
_cell.angle_beta   90.00
_cell.angle_gamma   90.00
#
_symmetry.space_group_name_H-M   'P 1'
#
loop_
_entity.id
_entity.type
_entity.pdbx_description
1 polymer ?
#
loop_
_entity_poly.entity_id
_entity_poly.type
_entity_poly.pdbx_seq_one_letter_code
_entity_poly.pdbx_strand_id
1 'polypeptide(L)'
;MNQENNKNKISIIGHTKGIGKAIADISKLEVVGLSRSNGYDLSSDIETIMNKLDDCQYIVVNAYAGNNQLELLKRIYNKYQYENKKVAVITSTSGTPQGEDEEFGNATYKEYCQHKKDLIKYIEDIQQELIKKPLSIFDICPDVVDTEMTEGMWDHWPKLKAEEVAECVWLCFEKPYNINKIVIQKNAN
;
A
#
# COMPACT_ATOMS: atom_id res chain seq x y z
N MET A 1 11.21 -10.33 26.97
CA MET A 1 12.48 -10.19 26.23
C MET A 1 12.32 -10.36 24.72
N ASN A 2 11.37 -9.69 24.04
CA ASN A 2 11.18 -9.83 22.56
C ASN A 2 10.91 -8.51 21.82
N GLN A 3 11.13 -7.34 22.45
CA GLN A 3 10.83 -6.05 21.78
C GLN A 3 11.97 -5.50 20.90
N GLU A 4 13.19 -5.99 21.02
CA GLU A 4 14.30 -5.48 20.21
C GLU A 4 14.39 -6.13 18.81
N ASN A 5 13.90 -7.37 18.64
CA ASN A 5 13.97 -8.08 17.35
C ASN A 5 12.93 -7.59 16.31
N ASN A 6 11.86 -6.92 16.73
CA ASN A 6 10.79 -6.49 15.82
C ASN A 6 11.14 -5.23 15.02
N LYS A 7 12.15 -4.46 15.44
CA LYS A 7 12.49 -3.16 14.83
C LYS A 7 13.13 -3.24 13.44
N ASN A 8 13.53 -4.44 12.99
CA ASN A 8 14.28 -4.63 11.76
C ASN A 8 13.53 -5.42 10.68
N LYS A 9 12.21 -5.59 10.82
CA LYS A 9 11.40 -6.35 9.84
C LYS A 9 10.36 -5.50 9.15
N ILE A 10 10.22 -5.72 7.85
CA ILE A 10 9.18 -5.15 7.01
C ILE A 10 8.36 -6.27 6.38
N SER A 11 7.03 -6.22 6.54
CA SER A 11 6.13 -7.08 5.77
C SER A 11 5.66 -6.37 4.52
N ILE A 12 5.71 -7.05 3.37
CA ILE A 12 5.24 -6.50 2.09
C ILE A 12 4.21 -7.46 1.48
N ILE A 13 2.94 -7.05 1.53
CA ILE A 13 1.85 -7.80 0.92
C ILE A 13 1.83 -7.47 -0.58
N GLY A 14 2.12 -8.47 -1.44
CA GLY A 14 2.30 -8.28 -2.88
C GLY A 14 3.74 -7.93 -3.27
N HIS A 15 4.74 -8.62 -2.68
CA HIS A 15 6.18 -8.30 -2.80
C HIS A 15 6.87 -8.81 -4.08
N THR A 16 6.22 -9.63 -4.91
CA THR A 16 6.92 -10.38 -5.97
C THR A 16 7.10 -9.62 -7.27
N LYS A 17 6.29 -8.59 -7.52
CA LYS A 17 6.27 -7.83 -8.78
C LYS A 17 5.98 -6.34 -8.54
N GLY A 18 6.25 -5.51 -9.54
CA GLY A 18 5.92 -4.09 -9.58
C GLY A 18 6.39 -3.33 -8.33
N ILE A 19 5.54 -2.48 -7.78
CA ILE A 19 5.84 -1.61 -6.64
C ILE A 19 6.33 -2.41 -5.43
N GLY A 20 5.65 -3.52 -5.08
CA GLY A 20 6.03 -4.33 -3.93
C GLY A 20 7.42 -4.95 -4.06
N LYS A 21 7.81 -5.37 -5.28
CA LYS A 21 9.17 -5.85 -5.54
C LYS A 21 10.19 -4.72 -5.42
N ALA A 22 9.92 -3.55 -5.99
CA ALA A 22 10.81 -2.41 -5.90
C ALA A 22 11.05 -1.98 -4.44
N ILE A 23 10.00 -2.00 -3.59
CA ILE A 23 10.14 -1.73 -2.14
C ILE A 23 11.03 -2.79 -1.48
N ALA A 24 10.86 -4.08 -1.82
CA ALA A 24 11.67 -5.16 -1.27
C ALA A 24 13.14 -5.05 -1.68
N ASP A 25 13.41 -4.71 -2.95
CA ASP A 25 14.75 -4.63 -3.52
C ASP A 25 15.60 -3.52 -2.87
N ILE A 26 15.00 -2.38 -2.50
CA ILE A 26 15.72 -1.28 -1.84
C ILE A 26 15.71 -1.37 -0.31
N SER A 27 15.04 -2.38 0.26
CA SER A 27 14.93 -2.55 1.71
C SER A 27 16.27 -2.90 2.33
N LYS A 28 16.60 -2.21 3.43
CA LYS A 28 17.71 -2.57 4.33
C LYS A 28 17.27 -3.43 5.52
N LEU A 29 15.95 -3.72 5.59
CA LEU A 29 15.34 -4.51 6.65
C LEU A 29 15.16 -5.97 6.20
N GLU A 30 14.95 -6.86 7.14
CA GLU A 30 14.52 -8.24 6.85
C GLU A 30 13.11 -8.20 6.23
N VAL A 31 12.97 -8.69 4.99
CA VAL A 31 11.71 -8.65 4.24
C VAL A 31 10.91 -9.92 4.51
N VAL A 32 9.72 -9.75 5.07
CA VAL A 32 8.68 -10.77 5.17
C VAL A 32 7.72 -10.59 4.00
N GLY A 33 8.02 -11.21 2.87
CA GLY A 33 7.23 -11.09 1.66
C GLY A 33 6.01 -12.02 1.68
N LEU A 34 4.81 -11.46 1.44
CA LEU A 34 3.54 -12.19 1.42
C LEU A 34 2.85 -12.01 0.07
N SER A 35 2.62 -13.10 -0.65
CA SER A 35 1.99 -13.10 -1.97
C SER A 35 1.38 -14.45 -2.32
N ARG A 36 0.55 -14.49 -3.33
CA ARG A 36 -0.05 -15.74 -3.84
C ARG A 36 1.01 -16.77 -4.23
N SER A 37 2.15 -16.34 -4.78
CA SER A 37 3.21 -17.23 -5.23
C SER A 37 3.92 -17.97 -4.10
N ASN A 38 3.84 -17.49 -2.86
CA ASN A 38 4.38 -18.15 -1.67
C ASN A 38 3.31 -18.53 -0.64
N GLY A 39 2.05 -18.69 -1.09
CA GLY A 39 0.97 -19.26 -0.30
C GLY A 39 0.14 -18.26 0.51
N TYR A 40 0.30 -16.95 0.28
CA TYR A 40 -0.47 -15.91 0.98
C TYR A 40 -1.40 -15.19 0.00
N ASP A 41 -2.62 -15.67 -0.13
CA ASP A 41 -3.63 -15.06 -0.99
C ASP A 41 -4.53 -14.13 -0.18
N LEU A 42 -4.42 -12.83 -0.44
CA LEU A 42 -5.25 -11.81 0.19
C LEU A 42 -6.75 -12.00 -0.05
N SER A 43 -7.13 -12.71 -1.13
CA SER A 43 -8.53 -12.98 -1.45
C SER A 43 -9.17 -14.04 -0.54
N SER A 44 -8.37 -14.93 0.07
CA SER A 44 -8.88 -16.09 0.81
C SER A 44 -8.29 -16.27 2.21
N ASP A 45 -7.15 -15.64 2.52
CA ASP A 45 -6.38 -15.98 3.73
C ASP A 45 -5.84 -14.76 4.50
N ILE A 46 -6.73 -13.82 4.78
CA ILE A 46 -6.38 -12.60 5.53
C ILE A 46 -5.84 -12.94 6.94
N GLU A 47 -6.38 -13.96 7.61
CA GLU A 47 -5.94 -14.32 8.97
C GLU A 47 -4.49 -14.80 9.00
N THR A 48 -4.10 -15.66 8.06
CA THR A 48 -2.71 -16.13 7.96
C THR A 48 -1.76 -14.97 7.64
N ILE A 49 -2.17 -14.03 6.78
CA ILE A 49 -1.44 -12.80 6.53
C ILE A 49 -1.29 -11.99 7.83
N MET A 50 -2.38 -11.73 8.56
CA MET A 50 -2.37 -10.98 9.82
C MET A 50 -1.40 -11.56 10.86
N ASN A 51 -1.32 -12.90 10.98
CA ASN A 51 -0.40 -13.58 11.91
C ASN A 51 1.08 -13.34 11.56
N LYS A 52 1.41 -13.04 10.29
CA LYS A 52 2.78 -12.72 9.86
C LYS A 52 3.18 -11.27 10.14
N LEU A 53 2.21 -10.39 10.43
CA LEU A 53 2.47 -8.97 10.67
C LEU A 53 2.91 -8.68 12.12
N ASP A 54 2.70 -9.61 13.07
CA ASP A 54 2.97 -9.39 14.49
C ASP A 54 4.44 -8.99 14.73
N ASP A 55 5.37 -9.67 14.08
CA ASP A 55 6.81 -9.45 14.24
C ASP A 55 7.37 -8.32 13.37
N CYS A 56 6.52 -7.60 12.62
CA CYS A 56 6.97 -6.56 11.70
C CYS A 56 6.64 -5.16 12.25
N GLN A 57 7.64 -4.29 12.32
CA GLN A 57 7.42 -2.88 12.65
C GLN A 57 6.87 -2.09 11.46
N TYR A 58 7.26 -2.46 10.25
CA TYR A 58 6.87 -1.82 9.01
C TYR A 58 5.99 -2.77 8.21
N ILE A 59 4.89 -2.24 7.68
CA ILE A 59 3.91 -3.01 6.89
C ILE A 59 3.61 -2.25 5.61
N VAL A 60 3.64 -2.94 4.47
CA VAL A 60 3.23 -2.39 3.18
C VAL A 60 2.03 -3.16 2.66
N VAL A 61 0.88 -2.49 2.55
CA VAL A 61 -0.36 -3.02 1.99
C VAL A 61 -0.40 -2.64 0.50
N ASN A 62 0.26 -3.45 -0.35
CA ASN A 62 0.40 -3.16 -1.78
C ASN A 62 -0.51 -4.03 -2.67
N ALA A 63 -0.74 -5.30 -2.33
CA ALA A 63 -1.54 -6.19 -3.17
C ALA A 63 -2.97 -5.67 -3.34
N TYR A 64 -3.44 -5.62 -4.59
CA TYR A 64 -4.84 -5.42 -4.92
C TYR A 64 -5.57 -6.77 -5.00
N ALA A 65 -6.67 -6.89 -4.28
CA ALA A 65 -7.57 -8.04 -4.30
C ALA A 65 -9.02 -7.58 -4.02
N GLY A 66 -9.52 -6.66 -4.84
CA GLY A 66 -10.82 -6.03 -4.63
C GLY A 66 -10.92 -5.36 -3.25
N ASN A 67 -12.04 -5.54 -2.58
CA ASN A 67 -12.27 -5.01 -1.23
C ASN A 67 -11.38 -5.63 -0.14
N ASN A 68 -10.68 -6.73 -0.40
CA ASN A 68 -9.84 -7.37 0.60
C ASN A 68 -8.63 -6.52 1.00
N GLN A 69 -8.19 -5.59 0.15
CA GLN A 69 -7.18 -4.61 0.55
C GLN A 69 -7.69 -3.69 1.66
N LEU A 70 -8.92 -3.21 1.56
CA LEU A 70 -9.57 -2.41 2.59
C LEU A 70 -9.83 -3.24 3.86
N GLU A 71 -10.30 -4.46 3.70
CA GLU A 71 -10.56 -5.36 4.84
C GLU A 71 -9.28 -5.67 5.62
N LEU A 72 -8.16 -5.94 4.93
CA LEU A 72 -6.86 -6.11 5.57
C LEU A 72 -6.46 -4.86 6.36
N LEU A 73 -6.62 -3.67 5.79
CA LEU A 73 -6.28 -2.42 6.47
C LEU A 73 -7.14 -2.20 7.73
N LYS A 74 -8.43 -2.51 7.68
CA LYS A 74 -9.32 -2.45 8.86
C LYS A 74 -8.83 -3.37 9.98
N ARG A 75 -8.42 -4.59 9.65
CA ARG A 75 -7.88 -5.54 10.64
C ARG A 75 -6.54 -5.07 11.19
N ILE A 76 -5.65 -4.53 10.38
CA ILE A 76 -4.38 -3.92 10.81
C ILE A 76 -4.67 -2.79 11.81
N TYR A 77 -5.57 -1.86 11.46
CA TYR A 77 -5.93 -0.76 12.34
C TYR A 77 -6.50 -1.26 13.67
N ASN A 78 -7.50 -2.15 13.64
CA ASN A 78 -8.15 -2.67 14.85
C ASN A 78 -7.16 -3.39 15.77
N LYS A 79 -6.21 -4.15 15.20
CA LYS A 79 -5.24 -4.93 15.99
C LYS A 79 -4.11 -4.08 16.53
N TYR A 80 -3.56 -3.15 15.73
CA TYR A 80 -2.29 -2.49 16.03
C TYR A 80 -2.39 -1.01 16.38
N GLN A 81 -3.59 -0.43 16.50
CA GLN A 81 -3.76 1.01 16.74
C GLN A 81 -3.04 1.57 17.98
N TYR A 82 -2.68 0.71 18.93
CA TYR A 82 -1.92 1.07 20.14
C TYR A 82 -0.47 0.58 20.12
N GLU A 83 0.02 0.13 18.98
CA GLU A 83 1.39 -0.32 18.77
C GLU A 83 2.17 0.67 17.90
N ASN A 84 3.48 0.81 18.18
CA ASN A 84 4.36 1.66 17.38
C ASN A 84 4.75 0.96 16.08
N LYS A 85 3.79 0.87 15.14
CA LYS A 85 4.01 0.34 13.79
C LYS A 85 3.81 1.43 12.74
N LYS A 86 4.44 1.28 11.59
CA LYS A 86 4.28 2.15 10.43
C LYS A 86 3.73 1.36 9.25
N VAL A 87 2.62 1.82 8.69
CA VAL A 87 1.89 1.13 7.62
C VAL A 87 1.80 2.04 6.38
N ALA A 88 2.41 1.63 5.28
CA ALA A 88 2.20 2.27 3.99
C ALA A 88 1.13 1.52 3.20
N VAL A 89 0.15 2.23 2.70
CA VAL A 89 -0.94 1.67 1.88
C VAL A 89 -0.82 2.21 0.47
N ILE A 90 -0.66 1.33 -0.50
CA ILE A 90 -0.61 1.73 -1.91
C ILE A 90 -2.05 1.85 -2.43
N THR A 91 -2.49 3.09 -2.57
CA THR A 91 -3.79 3.45 -3.15
C THR A 91 -3.65 3.70 -4.66
N SER A 92 -4.35 4.65 -5.23
CA SER A 92 -4.20 5.08 -6.63
C SER A 92 -4.95 6.38 -6.88
N THR A 93 -4.46 7.22 -7.79
CA THR A 93 -5.22 8.39 -8.30
C THR A 93 -6.54 7.98 -8.95
N SER A 94 -6.66 6.74 -9.42
CA SER A 94 -7.94 6.19 -9.92
C SER A 94 -9.06 6.18 -8.87
N GLY A 95 -8.76 6.23 -7.57
CA GLY A 95 -9.73 6.37 -6.49
C GLY A 95 -10.03 7.82 -6.11
N THR A 96 -9.50 8.80 -6.84
CA THR A 96 -9.76 10.22 -6.65
C THR A 96 -10.70 10.75 -7.76
N PRO A 97 -11.27 11.95 -7.61
CA PRO A 97 -12.11 12.54 -8.68
C PRO A 97 -11.42 12.63 -10.04
N GLN A 98 -10.08 12.66 -10.09
CA GLN A 98 -9.29 12.66 -11.33
C GLN A 98 -9.34 11.33 -12.08
N GLY A 99 -9.62 10.22 -11.39
CA GLY A 99 -9.72 8.87 -11.98
C GLY A 99 -11.12 8.49 -12.44
N GLU A 100 -12.10 9.35 -12.23
CA GLU A 100 -13.50 9.11 -12.61
C GLU A 100 -13.80 9.43 -14.08
N ASP A 101 -12.78 9.69 -14.91
CA ASP A 101 -12.97 10.02 -16.32
C ASP A 101 -13.64 8.85 -17.07
N GLU A 102 -14.83 9.10 -17.61
CA GLU A 102 -15.70 8.09 -18.22
C GLU A 102 -15.10 7.41 -19.46
N GLU A 103 -14.07 8.00 -20.07
CA GLU A 103 -13.47 7.57 -21.32
C GLU A 103 -12.68 6.24 -21.18
N PHE A 104 -12.26 5.86 -19.95
CA PHE A 104 -11.44 4.66 -19.71
C PHE A 104 -12.19 3.47 -19.12
N GLY A 105 -13.53 3.56 -18.98
CA GLY A 105 -14.21 2.72 -18.03
C GLY A 105 -14.91 1.49 -18.55
N ASN A 106 -14.20 0.35 -18.76
CA ASN A 106 -14.87 -0.94 -18.68
C ASN A 106 -15.33 -1.22 -17.22
N ALA A 107 -16.27 -2.17 -17.04
CA ALA A 107 -16.85 -2.47 -15.73
C ALA A 107 -15.80 -2.82 -14.67
N THR A 108 -14.75 -3.54 -15.05
CA THR A 108 -13.65 -3.95 -14.16
C THR A 108 -12.83 -2.74 -13.67
N TYR A 109 -12.58 -1.76 -14.53
CA TYR A 109 -11.87 -0.55 -14.12
C TYR A 109 -12.73 0.33 -13.19
N LYS A 110 -14.03 0.45 -13.47
CA LYS A 110 -14.97 1.18 -12.56
C LYS A 110 -15.01 0.54 -11.18
N GLU A 111 -15.02 -0.79 -11.11
CA GLU A 111 -14.95 -1.51 -9.84
C GLU A 111 -13.62 -1.27 -9.11
N TYR A 112 -12.49 -1.28 -9.83
CA TYR A 112 -11.18 -0.93 -9.27
C TYR A 112 -11.17 0.49 -8.70
N CYS A 113 -11.68 1.48 -9.44
CA CYS A 113 -11.79 2.87 -8.98
C CYS A 113 -12.61 2.96 -7.69
N GLN A 114 -13.76 2.27 -7.61
CA GLN A 114 -14.60 2.26 -6.43
C GLN A 114 -13.87 1.66 -5.21
N HIS A 115 -13.18 0.53 -5.38
CA HIS A 115 -12.40 -0.08 -4.30
C HIS A 115 -11.28 0.85 -3.80
N LYS A 116 -10.60 1.56 -4.71
CA LYS A 116 -9.57 2.54 -4.33
C LYS A 116 -10.16 3.77 -3.65
N LYS A 117 -11.32 4.24 -4.09
CA LYS A 117 -12.06 5.34 -3.45
C LYS A 117 -12.46 4.98 -2.02
N ASP A 118 -13.01 3.79 -1.80
CA ASP A 118 -13.42 3.32 -0.48
C ASP A 118 -12.21 3.15 0.46
N LEU A 119 -11.08 2.68 -0.08
CA LEU A 119 -9.83 2.55 0.66
C LEU A 119 -9.27 3.91 1.09
N ILE A 120 -9.21 4.88 0.16
CA ILE A 120 -8.76 6.26 0.44
C ILE A 120 -9.66 6.90 1.50
N LYS A 121 -10.97 6.81 1.32
CA LYS A 121 -11.92 7.36 2.28
C LYS A 121 -11.73 6.78 3.68
N TYR A 122 -11.55 5.48 3.80
CA TYR A 122 -11.31 4.86 5.10
C TYR A 122 -10.00 5.35 5.74
N ILE A 123 -8.93 5.52 4.96
CA ILE A 123 -7.66 6.07 5.47
C ILE A 123 -7.87 7.49 6.00
N GLU A 124 -8.56 8.34 5.23
CA GLU A 124 -8.86 9.72 5.64
C GLU A 124 -9.68 9.77 6.94
N ASP A 125 -10.68 8.89 7.07
CA ASP A 125 -11.53 8.81 8.27
C ASP A 125 -10.72 8.43 9.52
N ILE A 126 -9.81 7.42 9.43
CA ILE A 126 -9.02 6.98 10.59
C ILE A 126 -7.81 7.89 10.90
N GLN A 127 -7.30 8.68 9.95
CA GLN A 127 -6.17 9.58 10.18
C GLN A 127 -6.45 10.59 11.28
N GLN A 128 -7.69 11.04 11.45
CA GLN A 128 -8.10 11.93 12.53
C GLN A 128 -7.93 11.26 13.90
N GLU A 129 -8.21 9.97 13.98
CA GLU A 129 -8.08 9.19 15.22
C GLU A 129 -6.60 8.87 15.53
N LEU A 130 -5.77 8.68 14.49
CA LEU A 130 -4.35 8.33 14.62
C LEU A 130 -3.49 9.44 15.24
N ILE A 131 -3.94 10.70 15.25
CA ILE A 131 -3.22 11.82 15.89
C ILE A 131 -2.85 11.52 17.34
N LYS A 132 -3.66 10.71 18.04
CA LYS A 132 -3.48 10.35 19.46
C LYS A 132 -2.98 8.91 19.67
N LYS A 133 -2.55 8.24 18.61
CA LYS A 133 -2.16 6.82 18.64
C LYS A 133 -0.72 6.65 18.14
N PRO A 134 0.00 5.62 18.62
CA PRO A 134 1.36 5.35 18.16
C PRO A 134 1.45 4.75 16.75
N LEU A 135 0.37 4.15 16.24
CA LEU A 135 0.29 3.63 14.87
C LEU A 135 0.33 4.78 13.86
N SER A 136 1.14 4.64 12.82
CA SER A 136 1.17 5.57 11.68
C SER A 136 0.68 4.85 10.42
N ILE A 137 -0.24 5.49 9.68
CA ILE A 137 -0.73 4.98 8.39
C ILE A 137 -0.53 6.06 7.33
N PHE A 138 0.17 5.72 6.25
CA PHE A 138 0.51 6.60 5.14
C PHE A 138 -0.24 6.18 3.88
N ASP A 139 -0.95 7.10 3.25
CA ASP A 139 -1.55 6.92 1.92
C ASP A 139 -0.53 7.26 0.83
N ILE A 140 -0.05 6.26 0.12
CA ILE A 140 0.81 6.43 -1.05
C ILE A 140 -0.06 6.25 -2.29
N CYS A 141 -0.35 7.36 -2.95
CA CYS A 141 -1.35 7.47 -4.03
C CYS A 141 -0.66 7.73 -5.38
N PRO A 142 -0.10 6.70 -6.04
CA PRO A 142 0.51 6.84 -7.34
C PRO A 142 -0.53 6.98 -8.44
N ASP A 143 -0.13 7.68 -9.50
CA ASP A 143 -0.75 7.64 -10.81
C ASP A 143 -0.33 6.36 -11.55
N VAL A 144 -0.39 6.32 -12.87
CA VAL A 144 -0.03 5.13 -13.66
C VAL A 144 1.42 4.76 -13.43
N VAL A 145 1.66 3.52 -12.98
CA VAL A 145 2.99 2.97 -12.72
C VAL A 145 3.30 1.90 -13.78
N ASP A 146 4.49 1.94 -14.37
CA ASP A 146 4.95 0.94 -15.34
C ASP A 146 5.19 -0.41 -14.66
N THR A 147 4.21 -1.28 -14.77
CA THR A 147 4.17 -2.62 -14.18
C THR A 147 3.38 -3.56 -15.07
N GLU A 148 3.47 -4.88 -14.84
CA GLU A 148 2.63 -5.85 -15.54
C GLU A 148 1.11 -5.55 -15.46
N MET A 149 0.66 -4.90 -14.40
CA MET A 149 -0.76 -4.52 -14.23
C MET A 149 -1.21 -3.49 -15.27
N THR A 150 -0.30 -2.65 -15.75
CA THR A 150 -0.56 -1.57 -16.69
C THR A 150 0.07 -1.81 -18.07
N GLU A 151 0.56 -3.03 -18.32
CA GLU A 151 1.14 -3.42 -19.60
C GLU A 151 0.10 -3.34 -20.72
N GLY A 152 0.44 -2.63 -21.81
CA GLY A 152 -0.47 -2.38 -22.93
C GLY A 152 -1.63 -1.42 -22.62
N MET A 153 -1.64 -0.79 -21.44
CA MET A 153 -2.63 0.21 -21.06
C MET A 153 -1.96 1.57 -20.92
N TRP A 154 -2.67 2.63 -21.33
CA TRP A 154 -2.20 4.03 -21.20
C TRP A 154 -0.78 4.28 -21.76
N ASP A 155 -0.44 3.72 -22.93
CA ASP A 155 0.89 3.87 -23.53
C ASP A 155 1.23 5.33 -23.93
N HIS A 156 0.20 6.16 -24.07
CA HIS A 156 0.32 7.61 -24.30
C HIS A 156 0.46 8.43 -23.02
N TRP A 157 0.34 7.79 -21.83
CA TRP A 157 0.41 8.46 -20.54
C TRP A 157 1.82 8.32 -19.94
N PRO A 158 2.37 9.37 -19.34
CA PRO A 158 3.67 9.27 -18.68
C PRO A 158 3.53 8.35 -17.44
N LYS A 159 4.26 7.23 -17.47
CA LYS A 159 4.22 6.24 -16.37
C LYS A 159 5.33 6.50 -15.37
N LEU A 160 5.01 6.35 -14.08
CA LEU A 160 5.99 6.30 -13.00
C LEU A 160 6.75 4.97 -13.06
N LYS A 161 8.00 4.96 -12.61
CA LYS A 161 8.71 3.72 -12.31
C LYS A 161 8.30 3.20 -10.93
N ALA A 162 8.32 1.89 -10.76
CA ALA A 162 8.01 1.28 -9.46
C ALA A 162 8.97 1.74 -8.35
N GLU A 163 10.23 2.02 -8.70
CA GLU A 163 11.26 2.53 -7.79
C GLU A 163 10.93 3.93 -7.27
N GLU A 164 10.35 4.81 -8.11
CA GLU A 164 9.94 6.16 -7.69
C GLU A 164 8.86 6.10 -6.61
N VAL A 165 7.95 5.11 -6.70
CA VAL A 165 6.94 4.87 -5.66
C VAL A 165 7.57 4.26 -4.40
N ALA A 166 8.51 3.34 -4.57
CA ALA A 166 9.23 2.71 -3.46
C ALA A 166 10.00 3.73 -2.61
N GLU A 167 10.66 4.71 -3.25
CA GLU A 167 11.35 5.81 -2.56
C GLU A 167 10.39 6.64 -1.68
N CYS A 168 9.17 6.89 -2.15
CA CYS A 168 8.15 7.60 -1.36
C CYS A 168 7.70 6.79 -0.13
N VAL A 169 7.59 5.47 -0.24
CA VAL A 169 7.30 4.60 0.91
C VAL A 169 8.40 4.71 1.96
N TRP A 170 9.68 4.63 1.55
CA TRP A 170 10.81 4.75 2.46
C TRP A 170 10.91 6.15 3.07
N LEU A 171 10.62 7.20 2.31
CA LEU A 171 10.55 8.56 2.85
C LEU A 171 9.58 8.64 4.05
N CYS A 172 8.39 8.02 3.95
CA CYS A 172 7.43 8.00 5.05
C CYS A 172 7.96 7.21 6.25
N PHE A 173 8.62 6.08 6.02
CA PHE A 173 9.13 5.23 7.11
C PHE A 173 10.29 5.86 7.87
N GLU A 174 11.15 6.61 7.22
CA GLU A 174 12.34 7.23 7.82
C GLU A 174 12.02 8.48 8.66
N LYS A 175 10.90 9.16 8.39
CA LYS A 175 10.59 10.41 9.10
C LYS A 175 10.06 10.15 10.52
N PRO A 176 10.42 11.02 11.49
CA PRO A 176 9.90 10.94 12.85
C PRO A 176 8.48 11.52 13.00
N TYR A 177 7.90 12.04 11.94
CA TYR A 177 6.55 12.61 11.88
C TYR A 177 5.71 11.89 10.81
N ASN A 178 4.39 12.01 10.92
CA ASN A 178 3.47 11.41 9.95
C ASN A 178 3.37 12.26 8.67
N ILE A 179 3.47 11.57 7.53
CA ILE A 179 3.10 12.10 6.22
C ILE A 179 1.78 11.41 5.86
N ASN A 180 0.67 12.09 6.01
CA ASN A 180 -0.65 11.45 5.87
C ASN A 180 -0.90 10.90 4.46
N LYS A 181 -0.49 11.67 3.42
CA LYS A 181 -0.69 11.30 2.01
C LYS A 181 0.44 11.83 1.13
N ILE A 182 0.88 11.02 0.19
CA ILE A 182 1.73 11.42 -0.93
C ILE A 182 1.00 11.07 -2.22
N VAL A 183 0.69 12.07 -3.05
CA VAL A 183 0.22 11.86 -4.42
C VAL A 183 1.42 12.00 -5.36
N ILE A 184 1.63 11.00 -6.21
CA ILE A 184 2.78 10.93 -7.10
C ILE A 184 2.29 10.85 -8.54
N GLN A 185 2.71 11.81 -9.35
CA GLN A 185 2.37 11.88 -10.77
C GLN A 185 3.62 12.12 -11.58
N LYS A 186 3.67 11.55 -12.79
CA LYS A 186 4.76 11.83 -13.74
C LYS A 186 4.43 13.07 -14.54
N ASN A 187 5.36 14.00 -14.62
CA ASN A 187 5.20 15.14 -15.51
C ASN A 187 5.31 14.69 -16.98
N ALA A 188 4.44 15.23 -17.84
CA ALA A 188 4.65 15.15 -19.27
C ALA A 188 5.87 16.02 -19.62
N ASN A 189 6.91 15.40 -20.19
CA ASN A 189 8.08 16.12 -20.72
C ASN A 189 7.78 16.66 -22.11
#